data_a860c2ff56c37fcc6495c98da85a9c83
#
_entry.id   a860c2ff56c37fcc6495c98da85a9c83
#
_cell.length_a   1.000
_cell.length_b   1.000
_cell.length_c   1.000
_cell.angle_alpha   90.00
_cell.angle_beta   90.00
_cell.angle_gamma   90.00
#
_symmetry.space_group_name_H-M   'P 1'
#
loop_
_entity.id
_entity.type
_entity.pdbx_description
1 polymer ?
#
loop_
_entity_poly.entity_id
_entity_poly.type
_entity_poly.pdbx_seq_one_letter_code
_entity_poly.pdbx_strand_id
1 'polypeptide(L)'
;MTDYFETKSQPISKIMVWQAYKAVRANKGGAGIDGMTWAKLDSNPAPHLYKLWNRLSSGTYFPQPVRQVGIPKKGGGARFLGIPTLLDRIAQQVVRHHLEKQLEPIFHPHSFGYRPGKSAHDAVNQSLSHCFNHDFVVDLDIKGFFDHIDHELLLKALRHYCKDKWVELYVSRWLKAGIMTQTGHLETKEGTPQGGVISPLLANLFLHIAFDQWMEKNHPEKPFERYADDIVVHCKTEKQAQFMIKQIEKRLKTCKLELHPVKTKIVNLRGESIEKYPKKYDFLGFTIKPAMVKLKSKCKLMPGSFVSSKSRTAMLEKFKAMEIHKRRKPLEEIAKLLNPMIRGMDNYYQKLRGEQIRYVWNQLNARLLKWVKWEKGLYKMGAVRWLKSQYKRQPNLFHHWRWVQP
;
A
#
# COMPACT_ATOMS: atom_id res chain seq x y z
N MET A 1 -21.50 27.78 26.53
CA MET A 1 -20.63 27.11 25.53
C MET A 1 -19.52 26.41 26.28
N THR A 2 -19.56 25.09 26.36
CA THR A 2 -18.51 24.31 26.98
C THR A 2 -17.25 24.46 26.14
N ASP A 3 -16.15 24.81 26.79
CA ASP A 3 -14.86 25.15 26.16
C ASP A 3 -14.26 23.95 25.45
N TYR A 4 -14.59 23.78 24.16
CA TYR A 4 -14.11 22.67 23.34
C TYR A 4 -12.57 22.72 23.10
N PHE A 5 -11.93 23.84 23.45
CA PHE A 5 -10.50 24.09 23.30
C PHE A 5 -9.70 23.89 24.61
N GLU A 6 -10.37 23.46 25.69
CA GLU A 6 -9.70 23.18 26.94
C GLU A 6 -8.58 22.16 26.74
N THR A 7 -7.37 22.56 27.07
CA THR A 7 -6.17 21.70 27.08
C THR A 7 -5.57 21.69 28.48
N LYS A 8 -4.73 20.70 28.73
CA LYS A 8 -3.93 20.61 29.98
C LYS A 8 -2.46 20.91 29.67
N SER A 9 -1.55 20.05 30.14
CA SER A 9 -0.12 20.20 29.88
C SER A 9 0.28 19.96 28.40
N GLN A 10 -0.54 19.21 27.65
CA GLN A 10 -0.35 18.98 26.21
C GLN A 10 -1.47 19.66 25.42
N PRO A 11 -1.17 20.27 24.24
CA PRO A 11 -2.14 21.03 23.45
C PRO A 11 -3.07 20.11 22.63
N ILE A 12 -3.77 19.22 23.33
CA ILE A 12 -4.70 18.25 22.74
C ILE A 12 -6.12 18.54 23.23
N SER A 13 -6.98 18.98 22.33
CA SER A 13 -8.37 19.28 22.62
C SER A 13 -9.30 18.05 22.48
N LYS A 14 -10.48 18.13 23.09
CA LYS A 14 -11.55 17.12 22.94
C LYS A 14 -11.98 16.96 21.48
N ILE A 15 -11.97 18.05 20.70
CA ILE A 15 -12.30 18.04 19.27
C ILE A 15 -11.30 17.20 18.47
N MET A 16 -9.99 17.32 18.74
CA MET A 16 -8.97 16.53 18.07
C MET A 16 -9.22 15.02 18.27
N VAL A 17 -9.55 14.60 19.49
CA VAL A 17 -9.84 13.18 19.79
C VAL A 17 -11.12 12.72 19.10
N TRP A 18 -12.16 13.57 19.04
CA TRP A 18 -13.40 13.25 18.34
C TRP A 18 -13.21 13.13 16.82
N GLN A 19 -12.43 14.02 16.21
CA GLN A 19 -12.10 13.94 14.79
C GLN A 19 -11.27 12.70 14.47
N ALA A 20 -10.31 12.36 15.33
CA ALA A 20 -9.52 11.16 15.21
C ALA A 20 -10.37 9.88 15.33
N TYR A 21 -11.31 9.85 16.29
CA TYR A 21 -12.28 8.75 16.40
C TYR A 21 -13.06 8.54 15.09
N LYS A 22 -13.64 9.60 14.52
CA LYS A 22 -14.38 9.50 13.25
C LYS A 22 -13.52 8.98 12.10
N ALA A 23 -12.28 9.47 11.97
CA ALA A 23 -11.36 9.05 10.94
C ALA A 23 -10.95 7.56 11.06
N VAL A 24 -10.64 7.10 12.27
CA VAL A 24 -10.28 5.69 12.51
C VAL A 24 -11.51 4.77 12.36
N ARG A 25 -12.69 5.24 12.81
CA ARG A 25 -13.95 4.50 12.70
C ARG A 25 -14.34 4.22 11.24
N ALA A 26 -14.10 5.16 10.34
CA ALA A 26 -14.37 5.01 8.90
C ALA A 26 -13.58 3.86 8.28
N ASN A 27 -12.36 3.61 8.75
CA ASN A 27 -11.50 2.54 8.25
C ASN A 27 -11.83 1.15 8.84
N LYS A 28 -12.72 1.07 9.85
CA LYS A 28 -13.07 -0.18 10.55
C LYS A 28 -11.81 -0.86 11.13
N GLY A 29 -11.76 -2.18 11.09
CA GLY A 29 -10.62 -2.97 11.56
C GLY A 29 -10.93 -3.74 12.85
N GLY A 30 -10.17 -4.81 13.11
CA GLY A 30 -10.38 -5.71 14.23
C GLY A 30 -9.97 -5.13 15.59
N ALA A 31 -10.39 -5.80 16.68
CA ALA A 31 -10.00 -5.46 18.05
C ALA A 31 -8.49 -5.66 18.29
N GLY A 32 -7.91 -4.88 19.19
CA GLY A 32 -6.56 -5.05 19.71
C GLY A 32 -6.46 -6.17 20.74
N ILE A 33 -5.48 -6.03 21.64
CA ILE A 33 -5.26 -6.98 22.75
C ILE A 33 -6.37 -6.92 23.80
N ASP A 34 -7.04 -5.76 23.95
CA ASP A 34 -8.11 -5.52 24.92
C ASP A 34 -9.46 -6.14 24.49
N GLY A 35 -9.55 -6.71 23.29
CA GLY A 35 -10.78 -7.29 22.75
C GLY A 35 -11.89 -6.28 22.46
N MET A 36 -11.66 -4.98 22.59
CA MET A 36 -12.67 -3.95 22.34
C MET A 36 -13.04 -3.90 20.87
N THR A 37 -14.29 -4.13 20.56
CA THR A 37 -14.86 -4.03 19.21
C THR A 37 -15.47 -2.66 18.94
N TRP A 38 -15.68 -2.32 17.66
CA TRP A 38 -16.39 -1.09 17.28
C TRP A 38 -17.80 -1.05 17.82
N ALA A 39 -18.54 -2.17 17.79
CA ALA A 39 -19.90 -2.23 18.34
C ALA A 39 -19.91 -1.84 19.83
N LYS A 40 -18.94 -2.32 20.61
CA LYS A 40 -18.82 -1.97 22.04
C LYS A 40 -18.39 -0.52 22.25
N LEU A 41 -17.46 0.02 21.45
CA LEU A 41 -17.04 1.41 21.58
C LEU A 41 -18.16 2.38 21.12
N ASP A 42 -18.84 2.08 20.02
CA ASP A 42 -19.89 2.92 19.46
C ASP A 42 -21.17 2.95 20.31
N SER A 43 -21.43 1.93 21.13
CA SER A 43 -22.59 1.92 22.03
C SER A 43 -22.54 3.01 23.10
N ASN A 44 -21.33 3.37 23.57
CA ASN A 44 -21.13 4.49 24.50
C ASN A 44 -19.72 5.09 24.35
N PRO A 45 -19.44 5.88 23.30
CA PRO A 45 -18.11 6.39 23.04
C PRO A 45 -17.64 7.49 24.00
N ALA A 46 -18.56 8.29 24.55
CA ALA A 46 -18.23 9.49 25.30
C ALA A 46 -17.29 9.26 26.51
N PRO A 47 -17.55 8.31 27.44
CA PRO A 47 -16.65 8.05 28.57
C PRO A 47 -15.28 7.57 28.12
N HIS A 48 -15.20 6.75 27.08
CA HIS A 48 -13.94 6.23 26.56
C HIS A 48 -13.09 7.33 25.94
N LEU A 49 -13.71 8.19 25.11
CA LEU A 49 -13.03 9.30 24.45
C LEU A 49 -12.63 10.41 25.44
N TYR A 50 -13.48 10.68 26.45
CA TYR A 50 -13.14 11.61 27.53
C TYR A 50 -11.94 11.14 28.34
N LYS A 51 -11.93 9.86 28.73
CA LYS A 51 -10.78 9.26 29.44
C LYS A 51 -9.51 9.27 28.59
N LEU A 52 -9.62 8.99 27.28
CA LEU A 52 -8.49 9.06 26.36
C LEU A 52 -7.97 10.49 26.24
N TRP A 53 -8.85 11.47 26.00
CA TRP A 53 -8.49 12.88 25.95
C TRP A 53 -7.79 13.33 27.22
N ASN A 54 -8.35 13.00 28.38
CA ASN A 54 -7.80 13.40 29.68
C ASN A 54 -6.36 12.90 29.87
N ARG A 55 -6.10 11.64 29.52
CA ARG A 55 -4.76 11.05 29.58
C ARG A 55 -3.80 11.63 28.55
N LEU A 56 -4.26 11.85 27.32
CA LEU A 56 -3.44 12.46 26.27
C LEU A 56 -3.09 13.92 26.63
N SER A 57 -4.06 14.73 27.05
CA SER A 57 -3.84 16.13 27.39
C SER A 57 -3.01 16.36 28.65
N SER A 58 -3.02 15.40 29.58
CA SER A 58 -2.17 15.43 30.80
C SER A 58 -0.79 14.79 30.63
N GLY A 59 -0.49 14.18 29.47
CA GLY A 59 0.77 13.48 29.27
C GLY A 59 0.86 12.10 29.94
N THR A 60 -0.23 11.58 30.51
CA THR A 60 -0.27 10.31 31.25
C THR A 60 -0.77 9.12 30.44
N TYR A 61 -0.93 9.28 29.12
CA TYR A 61 -1.33 8.19 28.25
C TYR A 61 -0.16 7.25 27.98
N PHE A 62 -0.34 5.96 28.25
CA PHE A 62 0.58 4.88 27.89
C PHE A 62 -0.14 3.90 26.98
N PRO A 63 0.45 3.56 25.82
CA PRO A 63 -0.11 2.58 24.90
C PRO A 63 -0.03 1.16 25.48
N GLN A 64 -0.92 0.30 25.02
CA GLN A 64 -0.83 -1.13 25.25
C GLN A 64 0.05 -1.79 24.16
N PRO A 65 0.62 -2.97 24.42
CA PRO A 65 1.30 -3.75 23.39
C PRO A 65 0.39 -4.04 22.22
N VAL A 66 0.94 -4.07 20.99
CA VAL A 66 0.16 -4.43 19.81
C VAL A 66 -0.07 -5.94 19.77
N ARG A 67 -1.27 -6.37 19.38
CA ARG A 67 -1.58 -7.79 19.17
C ARG A 67 -0.99 -8.27 17.86
N GLN A 68 -0.11 -9.28 17.90
CA GLN A 68 0.48 -9.87 16.71
C GLN A 68 -0.50 -10.79 15.98
N VAL A 69 -0.62 -10.61 14.67
CA VAL A 69 -1.41 -11.48 13.80
C VAL A 69 -0.58 -11.86 12.57
N GLY A 70 -0.40 -13.16 12.35
CA GLY A 70 0.31 -13.68 11.18
C GLY A 70 -0.60 -13.72 9.95
N ILE A 71 -0.15 -13.11 8.85
CA ILE A 71 -0.79 -13.22 7.53
C ILE A 71 0.10 -14.09 6.64
N PRO A 72 -0.41 -15.19 6.07
CA PRO A 72 0.38 -16.05 5.19
C PRO A 72 0.90 -15.29 3.96
N LYS A 73 2.18 -15.44 3.64
CA LYS A 73 2.77 -14.93 2.39
C LYS A 73 2.55 -15.94 1.26
N LYS A 74 2.30 -15.46 0.04
CA LYS A 74 2.13 -16.33 -1.14
C LYS A 74 3.34 -17.19 -1.51
N GLY A 75 4.54 -16.80 -1.08
CA GLY A 75 5.80 -17.51 -1.31
C GLY A 75 6.27 -18.36 -0.13
N GLY A 76 5.39 -18.63 0.84
CA GLY A 76 5.74 -19.30 2.10
C GLY A 76 6.12 -18.32 3.22
N GLY A 77 6.00 -18.77 4.47
CA GLY A 77 6.19 -17.96 5.67
C GLY A 77 5.01 -17.04 5.99
N ALA A 78 5.15 -16.24 7.02
CA ALA A 78 4.13 -15.29 7.48
C ALA A 78 4.67 -13.85 7.49
N ARG A 79 3.77 -12.88 7.29
CA ARG A 79 3.98 -11.47 7.61
C ARG A 79 3.22 -11.17 8.88
N PHE A 80 3.90 -10.65 9.87
CA PHE A 80 3.28 -10.31 11.14
C PHE A 80 2.77 -8.87 11.14
N LEU A 81 1.49 -8.68 11.46
CA LEU A 81 0.91 -7.38 11.69
C LEU A 81 0.74 -7.15 13.19
N GLY A 82 1.08 -5.96 13.64
CA GLY A 82 0.78 -5.49 14.99
C GLY A 82 -0.54 -4.72 15.00
N ILE A 83 -1.56 -5.23 15.68
CA ILE A 83 -2.88 -4.59 15.75
C ILE A 83 -2.99 -3.82 17.07
N PRO A 84 -2.92 -2.47 17.07
CA PRO A 84 -3.14 -1.65 18.25
C PRO A 84 -4.61 -1.72 18.72
N THR A 85 -4.88 -1.38 19.97
CA THR A 85 -6.25 -1.20 20.47
C THR A 85 -6.97 -0.08 19.72
N LEU A 86 -8.31 -0.05 19.77
CA LEU A 86 -9.07 1.02 19.10
C LEU A 86 -8.71 2.40 19.68
N LEU A 87 -8.53 2.49 21.00
CA LEU A 87 -8.15 3.75 21.64
C LEU A 87 -6.73 4.16 21.28
N ASP A 88 -5.80 3.22 21.14
CA ASP A 88 -4.45 3.51 20.64
C ASP A 88 -4.47 4.05 19.20
N ARG A 89 -5.29 3.46 18.32
CA ARG A 89 -5.41 3.97 16.95
C ARG A 89 -5.95 5.39 16.92
N ILE A 90 -6.89 5.72 17.81
CA ILE A 90 -7.44 7.07 17.94
C ILE A 90 -6.35 8.02 18.47
N ALA A 91 -5.58 7.61 19.48
CA ALA A 91 -4.45 8.38 20.01
C ALA A 91 -3.38 8.64 18.94
N GLN A 92 -2.99 7.60 18.21
CA GLN A 92 -2.05 7.71 17.08
C GLN A 92 -2.58 8.64 15.98
N GLN A 93 -3.88 8.62 15.70
CA GLN A 93 -4.50 9.49 14.70
C GLN A 93 -4.49 10.96 15.13
N VAL A 94 -4.63 11.27 16.42
CA VAL A 94 -4.49 12.63 16.97
C VAL A 94 -3.09 13.17 16.66
N VAL A 95 -2.05 12.40 17.00
CA VAL A 95 -0.65 12.78 16.77
C VAL A 95 -0.35 12.85 15.27
N ARG A 96 -0.83 11.88 14.50
CA ARG A 96 -0.66 11.84 13.04
C ARG A 96 -1.23 13.08 12.37
N HIS A 97 -2.46 13.49 12.69
CA HIS A 97 -3.09 14.68 12.09
C HIS A 97 -2.29 15.97 12.34
N HIS A 98 -1.68 16.07 13.52
CA HIS A 98 -0.84 17.22 13.85
C HIS A 98 0.50 17.15 13.11
N LEU A 99 1.18 16.02 13.18
CA LEU A 99 2.51 15.82 12.60
C LEU A 99 2.49 15.84 11.06
N GLU A 100 1.45 15.28 10.42
CA GLU A 100 1.30 15.23 8.96
C GLU A 100 1.30 16.64 8.35
N LYS A 101 0.68 17.63 9.01
CA LYS A 101 0.67 19.03 8.55
C LYS A 101 2.07 19.66 8.50
N GLN A 102 2.94 19.24 9.40
CA GLN A 102 4.33 19.74 9.47
C GLN A 102 5.24 19.01 8.48
N LEU A 103 5.02 17.69 8.29
CA LEU A 103 5.89 16.86 7.46
C LEU A 103 5.51 16.83 5.98
N GLU A 104 4.22 16.96 5.64
CA GLU A 104 3.80 16.86 4.23
C GLU A 104 4.50 17.86 3.30
N PRO A 105 4.71 19.14 3.69
CA PRO A 105 5.40 20.12 2.84
C PRO A 105 6.87 19.81 2.57
N ILE A 106 7.54 19.06 3.45
CA ILE A 106 8.97 18.78 3.33
C ILE A 106 9.29 17.53 2.52
N PHE A 107 8.31 16.63 2.34
CA PHE A 107 8.55 15.37 1.64
C PHE A 107 8.85 15.60 0.15
N HIS A 108 9.81 14.82 -0.35
CA HIS A 108 10.22 14.87 -1.75
C HIS A 108 9.04 14.67 -2.71
N PRO A 109 8.95 15.42 -3.84
CA PRO A 109 7.85 15.31 -4.80
C PRO A 109 7.64 13.89 -5.36
N HIS A 110 8.70 13.12 -5.51
CA HIS A 110 8.67 11.74 -6.01
C HIS A 110 8.54 10.66 -4.92
N SER A 111 8.21 11.06 -3.70
CA SER A 111 7.73 10.16 -2.66
C SER A 111 6.20 10.13 -2.68
N PHE A 112 5.58 8.97 -2.87
CA PHE A 112 4.14 8.85 -3.16
C PHE A 112 3.36 8.07 -2.10
N GLY A 113 3.99 7.11 -1.43
CA GLY A 113 3.31 6.18 -0.54
C GLY A 113 2.74 6.84 0.72
N TYR A 114 1.49 6.53 1.05
CA TYR A 114 0.80 6.97 2.27
C TYR A 114 0.68 8.49 2.47
N ARG A 115 0.77 9.26 1.41
CA ARG A 115 0.69 10.71 1.43
C ARG A 115 -0.65 11.23 0.90
N PRO A 116 -1.21 12.32 1.48
CA PRO A 116 -2.40 12.98 0.96
C PRO A 116 -2.20 13.46 -0.48
N GLY A 117 -3.21 13.27 -1.33
CA GLY A 117 -3.18 13.74 -2.71
C GLY A 117 -2.21 13.01 -3.65
N LYS A 118 -1.48 11.99 -3.18
CA LYS A 118 -0.58 11.14 -3.96
C LYS A 118 -1.17 9.74 -4.13
N SER A 119 -0.93 9.13 -5.27
CA SER A 119 -1.44 7.78 -5.57
C SER A 119 -0.37 6.85 -6.15
N ALA A 120 -0.66 5.55 -6.13
CA ALA A 120 0.18 4.55 -6.81
C ALA A 120 0.23 4.79 -8.33
N HIS A 121 -0.84 5.34 -8.92
CA HIS A 121 -0.87 5.67 -10.34
C HIS A 121 0.10 6.82 -10.68
N ASP A 122 0.19 7.82 -9.81
CA ASP A 122 1.13 8.94 -10.01
C ASP A 122 2.57 8.42 -9.99
N ALA A 123 2.89 7.53 -9.03
CA ALA A 123 4.21 6.88 -8.95
C ALA A 123 4.53 6.07 -10.22
N VAL A 124 3.61 5.24 -10.69
CA VAL A 124 3.80 4.42 -11.90
C VAL A 124 3.93 5.28 -13.16
N ASN A 125 3.09 6.33 -13.30
CA ASN A 125 3.19 7.26 -14.42
C ASN A 125 4.52 8.01 -14.44
N GLN A 126 4.97 8.48 -13.27
CA GLN A 126 6.25 9.16 -13.14
C GLN A 126 7.41 8.22 -13.51
N SER A 127 7.39 7.00 -12.98
CA SER A 127 8.40 5.99 -13.29
C SER A 127 8.42 5.65 -14.79
N LEU A 128 7.24 5.46 -15.39
CA LEU A 128 7.13 5.26 -16.84
C LEU A 128 7.71 6.44 -17.64
N SER A 129 7.44 7.69 -17.20
CA SER A 129 7.99 8.89 -17.83
C SER A 129 9.52 8.91 -17.82
N HIS A 130 10.15 8.56 -16.70
CA HIS A 130 11.60 8.51 -16.60
C HIS A 130 12.22 7.41 -17.47
N CYS A 131 11.51 6.29 -17.71
CA CYS A 131 11.98 5.21 -18.59
C CYS A 131 12.12 5.62 -20.06
N PHE A 132 11.53 6.74 -20.51
CA PHE A 132 11.76 7.22 -21.88
C PHE A 132 13.17 7.75 -22.11
N ASN A 133 13.83 8.23 -21.05
CA ASN A 133 15.14 8.88 -21.11
C ASN A 133 16.23 8.08 -20.36
N HIS A 134 15.87 6.97 -19.72
CA HIS A 134 16.78 6.14 -18.92
C HIS A 134 16.58 4.67 -19.27
N ASP A 135 17.65 4.03 -19.74
CA ASP A 135 17.60 2.66 -20.22
C ASP A 135 17.74 1.62 -19.10
N PHE A 136 18.36 2.02 -17.99
CA PHE A 136 18.61 1.16 -16.85
C PHE A 136 17.78 1.62 -15.66
N VAL A 137 17.22 0.64 -14.94
CA VAL A 137 16.44 0.86 -13.74
C VAL A 137 17.01 0.01 -12.61
N VAL A 138 17.20 0.62 -11.46
CA VAL A 138 17.54 -0.09 -10.23
C VAL A 138 16.24 -0.24 -9.41
N ASP A 139 15.77 -1.47 -9.30
CA ASP A 139 14.62 -1.88 -8.52
C ASP A 139 15.13 -2.30 -7.13
N LEU A 140 14.81 -1.53 -6.10
CA LEU A 140 15.33 -1.65 -4.74
C LEU A 140 14.28 -2.22 -3.79
N ASP A 141 14.69 -3.20 -2.99
CA ASP A 141 13.90 -3.76 -1.89
C ASP A 141 14.72 -3.63 -0.59
N ILE A 142 14.18 -2.97 0.42
CA ILE A 142 14.81 -2.86 1.73
C ILE A 142 14.37 -4.05 2.57
N LYS A 143 15.31 -4.80 3.12
CA LYS A 143 15.06 -6.00 3.91
C LYS A 143 14.35 -5.65 5.22
N GLY A 144 13.09 -6.10 5.36
CA GLY A 144 12.33 -5.94 6.61
C GLY A 144 12.22 -4.50 7.11
N PHE A 145 12.06 -3.53 6.20
CA PHE A 145 12.18 -2.11 6.52
C PHE A 145 11.45 -1.68 7.79
N PHE A 146 10.15 -1.99 7.92
CA PHE A 146 9.36 -1.63 9.09
C PHE A 146 9.84 -2.27 10.38
N ASP A 147 10.50 -3.43 10.29
CA ASP A 147 10.95 -4.21 11.44
C ASP A 147 12.34 -3.75 11.92
N HIS A 148 13.10 -3.01 11.07
CA HIS A 148 14.49 -2.58 11.34
C HIS A 148 14.68 -1.05 11.37
N ILE A 149 13.61 -0.26 11.49
CA ILE A 149 13.75 1.18 11.70
C ILE A 149 14.37 1.42 13.08
N ASP A 150 15.57 1.99 13.11
CA ASP A 150 16.24 2.34 14.35
C ASP A 150 15.49 3.46 15.08
N HIS A 151 15.12 3.23 16.35
CA HIS A 151 14.32 4.16 17.14
C HIS A 151 15.05 5.49 17.40
N GLU A 152 16.35 5.46 17.65
CA GLU A 152 17.12 6.68 17.95
C GLU A 152 17.26 7.55 16.71
N LEU A 153 17.58 6.96 15.56
CA LEU A 153 17.64 7.68 14.29
C LEU A 153 16.27 8.25 13.90
N LEU A 154 15.20 7.48 14.11
CA LEU A 154 13.82 7.97 13.85
C LEU A 154 13.46 9.14 14.77
N LEU A 155 13.74 9.06 16.07
CA LEU A 155 13.47 10.14 17.01
C LEU A 155 14.36 11.36 16.73
N LYS A 156 15.60 11.16 16.29
CA LYS A 156 16.48 12.24 15.84
C LYS A 156 15.89 12.94 14.60
N ALA A 157 15.37 12.19 13.65
CA ALA A 157 14.66 12.71 12.48
C ALA A 157 13.41 13.49 12.90
N LEU A 158 12.62 12.95 13.82
CA LEU A 158 11.42 13.60 14.33
C LEU A 158 11.73 14.94 14.98
N ARG A 159 12.71 15.00 15.88
CA ARG A 159 13.17 16.24 16.56
C ARG A 159 13.69 17.31 15.61
N HIS A 160 14.21 16.89 14.47
CA HIS A 160 14.70 17.84 13.45
C HIS A 160 13.54 18.65 12.84
N TYR A 161 12.43 17.99 12.53
CA TYR A 161 11.29 18.62 11.85
C TYR A 161 10.12 19.01 12.74
N CYS A 162 9.95 18.33 13.87
CA CYS A 162 8.90 18.62 14.84
C CYS A 162 9.49 19.00 16.19
N LYS A 163 9.21 20.23 16.65
CA LYS A 163 9.69 20.75 17.94
C LYS A 163 8.72 20.48 19.08
N ASP A 164 7.57 19.91 18.79
CA ASP A 164 6.52 19.60 19.76
C ASP A 164 6.92 18.41 20.64
N LYS A 165 7.35 18.65 21.86
CA LYS A 165 7.80 17.62 22.82
C LYS A 165 6.74 16.55 23.09
N TRP A 166 5.46 16.91 23.06
CA TRP A 166 4.38 15.97 23.28
C TRP A 166 4.25 14.95 22.14
N VAL A 167 4.57 15.33 20.89
CA VAL A 167 4.61 14.41 19.75
C VAL A 167 5.72 13.38 19.96
N GLU A 168 6.92 13.83 20.32
CA GLU A 168 8.03 12.94 20.62
C GLU A 168 7.72 12.00 21.79
N LEU A 169 7.09 12.51 22.86
CA LEU A 169 6.67 11.73 24.01
C LEU A 169 5.81 10.53 23.58
N TYR A 170 4.77 10.75 22.77
CA TYR A 170 3.87 9.68 22.38
C TYR A 170 4.49 8.76 21.34
N VAL A 171 5.22 9.29 20.36
CA VAL A 171 5.93 8.45 19.38
C VAL A 171 6.92 7.52 20.11
N SER A 172 7.70 8.04 21.04
CA SER A 172 8.64 7.22 21.84
C SER A 172 7.94 6.11 22.63
N ARG A 173 6.75 6.40 23.21
CA ARG A 173 5.96 5.41 23.94
C ARG A 173 5.43 4.32 23.02
N TRP A 174 4.94 4.67 21.80
CA TRP A 174 4.47 3.66 20.85
C TRP A 174 5.59 2.79 20.30
N LEU A 175 6.77 3.34 20.07
CA LEU A 175 7.93 2.56 19.65
C LEU A 175 8.34 1.51 20.70
N LYS A 176 8.15 1.84 21.98
CA LYS A 176 8.50 0.98 23.15
C LYS A 176 7.34 0.14 23.68
N ALA A 177 6.13 0.25 23.11
CA ALA A 177 4.95 -0.43 23.64
C ALA A 177 5.03 -1.95 23.61
N GLY A 178 5.88 -2.51 22.75
CA GLY A 178 6.06 -3.95 22.58
C GLY A 178 4.97 -4.63 21.77
N ILE A 179 5.14 -5.92 21.64
CA ILE A 179 4.27 -6.80 20.85
C ILE A 179 3.78 -7.94 21.73
N MET A 180 2.46 -8.17 21.75
CA MET A 180 1.88 -9.36 22.39
C MET A 180 1.77 -10.46 21.37
N THR A 181 2.52 -11.53 21.58
CA THR A 181 2.51 -12.77 20.79
C THR A 181 1.71 -13.85 21.51
N GLN A 182 1.59 -15.03 20.88
CA GLN A 182 0.99 -16.20 21.53
C GLN A 182 1.80 -16.71 22.74
N THR A 183 3.12 -16.43 22.76
CA THR A 183 4.04 -16.87 23.81
C THR A 183 4.28 -15.82 24.89
N GLY A 184 3.70 -14.61 24.76
CA GLY A 184 3.82 -13.55 25.74
C GLY A 184 4.23 -12.20 25.14
N HIS A 185 4.58 -11.26 26.02
CA HIS A 185 5.02 -9.91 25.66
C HIS A 185 6.47 -9.90 25.18
N LEU A 186 6.72 -9.26 24.06
CA LEU A 186 8.06 -8.99 23.53
C LEU A 186 8.31 -7.49 23.49
N GLU A 187 9.41 -7.06 24.09
CA GLU A 187 9.88 -5.68 23.97
C GLU A 187 10.38 -5.39 22.56
N THR A 188 10.15 -4.17 22.07
CA THR A 188 10.64 -3.69 20.78
C THR A 188 11.81 -2.73 21.00
N LYS A 189 12.99 -3.08 20.46
CA LYS A 189 14.21 -2.23 20.49
C LYS A 189 14.41 -1.49 19.16
N GLU A 190 13.80 -1.96 18.10
CA GLU A 190 13.80 -1.39 16.75
C GLU A 190 12.47 -1.65 16.08
N GLY A 191 12.24 -1.01 14.95
CA GLY A 191 11.06 -1.18 14.13
C GLY A 191 9.85 -0.36 14.58
N THR A 192 8.85 -0.32 13.72
CA THR A 192 7.53 0.25 14.00
C THR A 192 6.45 -0.76 13.62
N PRO A 193 5.39 -0.92 14.45
CA PRO A 193 4.39 -1.94 14.21
C PRO A 193 3.75 -1.83 12.82
N GLN A 194 3.84 -2.89 12.01
CA GLN A 194 3.12 -2.98 10.74
C GLN A 194 1.62 -3.07 11.02
N GLY A 195 0.89 -1.95 10.90
CA GLY A 195 -0.54 -1.83 11.23
C GLY A 195 -0.85 -0.70 12.20
N GLY A 196 0.14 -0.03 12.75
CA GLY A 196 -0.03 1.24 13.47
C GLY A 196 -0.49 2.36 12.53
N VAL A 197 -1.35 3.24 13.04
CA VAL A 197 -1.91 4.36 12.26
C VAL A 197 -0.85 5.41 11.90
N ILE A 198 0.11 5.65 12.80
CA ILE A 198 1.19 6.62 12.61
C ILE A 198 2.42 6.02 11.91
N SER A 199 2.57 4.68 11.91
CA SER A 199 3.75 3.99 11.40
C SER A 199 4.13 4.35 9.95
N PRO A 200 3.18 4.48 9.00
CA PRO A 200 3.50 4.88 7.64
C PRO A 200 4.08 6.30 7.53
N LEU A 201 3.61 7.24 8.34
CA LEU A 201 4.12 8.61 8.36
C LEU A 201 5.56 8.66 8.93
N LEU A 202 5.81 7.92 10.00
CA LEU A 202 7.15 7.80 10.62
C LEU A 202 8.13 7.09 9.68
N ALA A 203 7.68 6.06 8.97
CA ALA A 203 8.46 5.37 7.95
C ALA A 203 8.84 6.30 6.79
N ASN A 204 7.91 7.13 6.34
CA ASN A 204 8.19 8.15 5.33
C ASN A 204 9.18 9.21 5.83
N LEU A 205 9.06 9.67 7.07
CA LEU A 205 10.00 10.60 7.68
C LEU A 205 11.42 10.00 7.73
N PHE A 206 11.53 8.74 8.12
CA PHE A 206 12.83 8.05 8.18
C PHE A 206 13.49 7.99 6.80
N LEU A 207 12.75 7.51 5.78
CA LEU A 207 13.27 7.41 4.41
C LEU A 207 13.47 8.76 3.73
N HIS A 208 12.73 9.79 4.12
CA HIS A 208 12.96 11.14 3.62
C HIS A 208 14.41 11.59 3.92
N ILE A 209 14.90 11.34 5.13
CA ILE A 209 16.30 11.66 5.50
C ILE A 209 17.29 10.60 5.01
N ALA A 210 16.93 9.33 5.17
CA ALA A 210 17.85 8.25 4.85
C ALA A 210 18.10 8.11 3.35
N PHE A 211 17.09 8.42 2.52
CA PHE A 211 17.13 8.22 1.08
C PHE A 211 16.81 9.48 0.28
N ASP A 212 15.62 10.09 0.43
CA ASP A 212 15.14 11.14 -0.48
C ASP A 212 16.08 12.36 -0.52
N GLN A 213 16.36 12.96 0.63
CA GLN A 213 17.27 14.11 0.73
C GLN A 213 18.71 13.76 0.35
N TRP A 214 19.15 12.55 0.68
CA TRP A 214 20.48 12.10 0.30
C TRP A 214 20.60 11.95 -1.22
N MET A 215 19.58 11.43 -1.90
CA MET A 215 19.53 11.36 -3.36
C MET A 215 19.54 12.74 -3.98
N GLU A 216 18.67 13.64 -3.52
CA GLU A 216 18.58 15.00 -4.03
C GLU A 216 19.89 15.78 -3.89
N LYS A 217 20.60 15.62 -2.76
CA LYS A 217 21.87 16.30 -2.50
C LYS A 217 23.05 15.71 -3.27
N ASN A 218 23.16 14.37 -3.39
CA ASN A 218 24.37 13.71 -3.89
C ASN A 218 24.22 13.20 -5.33
N HIS A 219 22.99 13.00 -5.79
CA HIS A 219 22.69 12.40 -7.10
C HIS A 219 21.45 13.06 -7.76
N PRO A 220 21.37 14.41 -7.85
CA PRO A 220 20.20 15.12 -8.35
C PRO A 220 19.83 14.75 -9.80
N GLU A 221 20.81 14.28 -10.57
CA GLU A 221 20.63 13.83 -11.95
C GLU A 221 20.08 12.39 -12.08
N LYS A 222 19.85 11.69 -10.97
CA LYS A 222 19.28 10.35 -10.93
C LYS A 222 17.84 10.39 -10.42
N PRO A 223 16.85 10.48 -11.30
CA PRO A 223 15.46 10.48 -10.87
C PRO A 223 15.10 9.16 -10.22
N PHE A 224 14.17 9.24 -9.26
CA PHE A 224 13.66 8.09 -8.55
C PHE A 224 12.17 8.23 -8.24
N GLU A 225 11.50 7.14 -7.98
CA GLU A 225 10.18 7.09 -7.36
C GLU A 225 10.24 6.21 -6.12
N ARG A 226 9.58 6.66 -5.08
CA ARG A 226 9.45 5.91 -3.83
C ARG A 226 7.98 5.79 -3.40
N TYR A 227 7.55 4.58 -3.18
CA TYR A 227 6.26 4.29 -2.57
C TYR A 227 6.48 3.49 -1.28
N ALA A 228 6.57 4.17 -0.12
CA ALA A 228 7.07 3.61 1.13
C ALA A 228 8.49 3.04 0.96
N ASP A 229 8.68 1.73 1.14
CA ASP A 229 9.93 0.99 0.97
C ASP A 229 10.16 0.43 -0.45
N ASP A 230 9.19 0.59 -1.35
CA ASP A 230 9.29 0.18 -2.75
C ASP A 230 9.90 1.34 -3.56
N ILE A 231 11.14 1.20 -4.02
CA ILE A 231 11.95 2.28 -4.59
C ILE A 231 12.49 1.88 -5.97
N VAL A 232 12.41 2.81 -6.90
CA VAL A 232 12.94 2.67 -8.25
C VAL A 232 13.85 3.84 -8.57
N VAL A 233 15.07 3.59 -9.05
CA VAL A 233 16.05 4.64 -9.46
C VAL A 233 16.41 4.47 -10.93
N HIS A 234 16.40 5.56 -11.69
CA HIS A 234 16.63 5.57 -13.13
C HIS A 234 18.05 5.99 -13.49
N CYS A 235 18.70 5.24 -14.38
CA CYS A 235 20.06 5.44 -14.83
C CYS A 235 20.17 5.37 -16.36
N LYS A 236 21.10 6.12 -16.94
CA LYS A 236 21.32 6.11 -18.39
C LYS A 236 22.17 4.92 -18.84
N THR A 237 23.11 4.48 -18.00
CA THR A 237 24.06 3.42 -18.34
C THR A 237 24.15 2.34 -17.26
N GLU A 238 24.62 1.15 -17.65
CA GLU A 238 24.87 0.05 -16.74
C GLU A 238 25.84 0.41 -15.62
N LYS A 239 26.95 1.09 -15.96
CA LYS A 239 27.95 1.55 -14.98
C LYS A 239 27.33 2.46 -13.93
N GLN A 240 26.43 3.36 -14.34
CA GLN A 240 25.72 4.22 -13.41
C GLN A 240 24.79 3.41 -12.48
N ALA A 241 24.06 2.42 -13.01
CA ALA A 241 23.19 1.57 -12.21
C ALA A 241 23.97 0.75 -11.16
N GLN A 242 25.11 0.15 -11.56
CA GLN A 242 26.00 -0.56 -10.65
C GLN A 242 26.59 0.35 -9.57
N PHE A 243 27.00 1.55 -9.95
CA PHE A 243 27.50 2.57 -9.03
C PHE A 243 26.42 2.98 -8.02
N MET A 244 25.20 3.25 -8.49
CA MET A 244 24.09 3.66 -7.62
C MET A 244 23.73 2.60 -6.58
N ILE A 245 23.70 1.33 -6.94
CA ILE A 245 23.45 0.27 -5.93
C ILE A 245 24.48 0.33 -4.82
N LYS A 246 25.77 0.43 -5.14
CA LYS A 246 26.86 0.49 -4.15
C LYS A 246 26.74 1.74 -3.25
N GLN A 247 26.40 2.90 -3.82
CA GLN A 247 26.25 4.15 -3.06
C GLN A 247 25.03 4.08 -2.14
N ILE A 248 23.90 3.59 -2.65
CA ILE A 248 22.67 3.44 -1.85
C ILE A 248 22.88 2.41 -0.74
N GLU A 249 23.49 1.29 -1.02
CA GLU A 249 23.84 0.27 -0.02
C GLU A 249 24.70 0.86 1.11
N LYS A 250 25.79 1.58 0.74
CA LYS A 250 26.64 2.26 1.71
C LYS A 250 25.84 3.26 2.56
N ARG A 251 24.96 4.05 1.93
CA ARG A 251 24.12 5.03 2.63
C ARG A 251 23.14 4.35 3.57
N LEU A 252 22.41 3.34 3.13
CA LEU A 252 21.42 2.65 3.96
C LEU A 252 22.07 1.95 5.16
N LYS A 253 23.28 1.38 5.01
CA LYS A 253 24.07 0.83 6.13
C LYS A 253 24.35 1.88 7.20
N THR A 254 24.64 3.13 6.84
CA THR A 254 24.82 4.22 7.85
C THR A 254 23.50 4.55 8.58
N CYS A 255 22.36 4.19 7.99
CA CYS A 255 21.04 4.33 8.59
C CYS A 255 20.55 3.04 9.25
N LYS A 256 21.44 2.05 9.45
CA LYS A 256 21.13 0.71 10.00
C LYS A 256 20.09 -0.07 9.19
N LEU A 257 20.01 0.17 7.87
CA LEU A 257 19.17 -0.55 6.93
C LEU A 257 20.01 -1.39 5.97
N GLU A 258 19.43 -2.46 5.46
CA GLU A 258 20.06 -3.39 4.52
C GLU A 258 19.22 -3.55 3.26
N LEU A 259 19.86 -3.52 2.07
CA LEU A 259 19.21 -3.91 0.83
C LEU A 259 19.01 -5.43 0.77
N HIS A 260 17.85 -5.85 0.25
CA HIS A 260 17.58 -7.28 0.07
C HIS A 260 18.40 -7.82 -1.12
N PRO A 261 19.36 -8.75 -0.91
CA PRO A 261 20.36 -9.12 -1.92
C PRO A 261 19.76 -9.77 -3.18
N VAL A 262 18.67 -10.51 -3.02
CA VAL A 262 18.03 -11.24 -4.14
C VAL A 262 16.97 -10.43 -4.87
N LYS A 263 16.30 -9.51 -4.17
CA LYS A 263 15.21 -8.73 -4.77
C LYS A 263 15.69 -7.41 -5.37
N THR A 264 16.75 -6.82 -4.85
CA THR A 264 17.40 -5.66 -5.46
C THR A 264 18.06 -6.09 -6.76
N LYS A 265 17.70 -5.44 -7.87
CA LYS A 265 18.19 -5.83 -9.20
C LYS A 265 18.30 -4.65 -10.15
N ILE A 266 19.19 -4.79 -11.12
CA ILE A 266 19.29 -3.92 -12.29
C ILE A 266 18.39 -4.47 -13.38
N VAL A 267 17.67 -3.59 -14.06
CA VAL A 267 16.82 -3.89 -15.22
C VAL A 267 17.31 -3.08 -16.41
N ASN A 268 17.40 -3.70 -17.59
CA ASN A 268 17.74 -3.02 -18.84
C ASN A 268 16.53 -3.01 -19.79
N LEU A 269 15.93 -1.84 -19.98
CA LEU A 269 14.70 -1.68 -20.78
C LEU A 269 14.94 -1.62 -22.29
N ARG A 270 16.17 -1.39 -22.76
CA ARG A 270 16.52 -1.29 -24.20
C ARG A 270 17.48 -2.35 -24.70
N GLY A 271 18.08 -3.12 -23.79
CA GLY A 271 19.17 -4.02 -24.12
C GLY A 271 18.80 -5.10 -25.14
N GLU A 272 19.66 -5.28 -26.15
CA GLU A 272 19.62 -6.39 -27.08
C GLU A 272 20.10 -7.68 -26.41
N SER A 273 21.04 -7.60 -25.47
CA SER A 273 21.54 -8.73 -24.69
C SER A 273 20.63 -9.08 -23.54
N ILE A 274 20.02 -10.27 -23.61
CA ILE A 274 19.00 -10.77 -22.66
C ILE A 274 19.64 -11.40 -21.42
N GLU A 275 20.91 -11.80 -21.50
CA GLU A 275 21.48 -12.77 -20.56
C GLU A 275 21.87 -12.17 -19.19
N LYS A 276 22.22 -10.89 -19.14
CA LYS A 276 22.74 -10.29 -17.92
C LYS A 276 21.67 -9.64 -17.02
N TYR A 277 20.68 -8.96 -17.60
CA TYR A 277 19.68 -8.21 -16.86
C TYR A 277 18.26 -8.46 -17.38
N PRO A 278 17.24 -8.53 -16.48
CA PRO A 278 15.86 -8.61 -16.91
C PRO A 278 15.45 -7.35 -17.69
N LYS A 279 14.53 -7.50 -18.66
CA LYS A 279 13.98 -6.40 -19.48
C LYS A 279 12.70 -5.81 -18.90
N LYS A 280 12.35 -6.13 -17.66
CA LYS A 280 11.13 -5.69 -17.00
C LYS A 280 11.30 -5.62 -15.50
N TYR A 281 10.55 -4.74 -14.86
CA TYR A 281 10.37 -4.70 -13.41
C TYR A 281 8.91 -4.55 -13.05
N ASP A 282 8.55 -4.97 -11.85
CA ASP A 282 7.20 -4.83 -11.31
C ASP A 282 7.22 -3.69 -10.29
N PHE A 283 6.30 -2.72 -10.45
CA PHE A 283 6.13 -1.62 -9.53
C PHE A 283 4.65 -1.41 -9.24
N LEU A 284 4.25 -1.46 -7.99
CA LEU A 284 2.87 -1.22 -7.50
C LEU A 284 1.80 -2.01 -8.27
N GLY A 285 2.06 -3.28 -8.56
CA GLY A 285 1.12 -4.15 -9.26
C GLY A 285 1.11 -4.04 -10.77
N PHE A 286 1.95 -3.18 -11.34
CA PHE A 286 2.19 -3.06 -12.77
C PHE A 286 3.58 -3.60 -13.14
N THR A 287 3.71 -4.13 -14.35
CA THR A 287 5.00 -4.47 -14.98
C THR A 287 5.33 -3.39 -15.99
N ILE A 288 6.47 -2.73 -15.81
CA ILE A 288 7.03 -1.81 -16.80
C ILE A 288 8.03 -2.59 -17.66
N LYS A 289 7.84 -2.54 -18.98
CA LYS A 289 8.66 -3.23 -19.96
C LYS A 289 8.58 -2.56 -21.33
N PRO A 290 9.55 -2.84 -22.23
CA PRO A 290 9.46 -2.43 -23.63
C PRO A 290 8.22 -3.02 -24.31
N ALA A 291 7.56 -2.22 -25.12
CA ALA A 291 6.43 -2.60 -25.96
C ALA A 291 6.53 -1.95 -27.33
N MET A 292 6.11 -2.67 -28.37
CA MET A 292 6.03 -2.12 -29.72
C MET A 292 4.83 -1.17 -29.82
N VAL A 293 5.10 0.07 -30.15
CA VAL A 293 4.09 1.11 -30.38
C VAL A 293 4.13 1.53 -31.84
N LYS A 294 2.98 1.44 -32.52
CA LYS A 294 2.83 1.91 -33.91
C LYS A 294 2.66 3.42 -33.91
N LEU A 295 3.63 4.13 -34.45
CA LEU A 295 3.64 5.59 -34.62
C LEU A 295 3.49 5.89 -36.12
N LYS A 296 2.29 6.31 -36.57
CA LYS A 296 1.99 6.55 -37.99
C LYS A 296 2.46 5.38 -38.89
N SER A 297 3.59 5.50 -39.56
CA SER A 297 4.14 4.50 -40.49
C SER A 297 5.23 3.59 -39.93
N LYS A 298 5.73 3.86 -38.67
CA LYS A 298 6.85 3.11 -38.09
C LYS A 298 6.44 2.49 -36.75
N CYS A 299 6.92 1.28 -36.47
CA CYS A 299 6.86 0.66 -35.16
C CYS A 299 8.11 1.02 -34.36
N LYS A 300 7.94 1.50 -33.13
CA LYS A 300 9.05 1.82 -32.22
C LYS A 300 8.87 1.08 -30.89
N LEU A 301 9.99 0.57 -30.39
CA LEU A 301 10.02 -0.02 -29.05
C LEU A 301 10.05 1.13 -28.02
N MET A 302 9.06 1.15 -27.14
CA MET A 302 8.90 2.20 -26.13
C MET A 302 8.53 1.58 -24.78
N PRO A 303 8.90 2.19 -23.66
CA PRO A 303 8.43 1.74 -22.35
C PRO A 303 6.90 1.77 -22.27
N GLY A 304 6.32 0.72 -21.68
CA GLY A 304 4.88 0.63 -21.45
C GLY A 304 4.59 -0.03 -20.10
N SER A 305 3.48 0.35 -19.47
CA SER A 305 2.98 -0.23 -18.24
C SER A 305 1.88 -1.25 -18.51
N PHE A 306 1.93 -2.39 -17.83
CA PHE A 306 1.02 -3.52 -18.00
C PHE A 306 0.63 -4.08 -16.64
N VAL A 307 -0.54 -4.70 -16.52
CA VAL A 307 -0.91 -5.41 -15.29
C VAL A 307 0.11 -6.54 -15.03
N SER A 308 0.72 -6.56 -13.84
CA SER A 308 1.74 -7.57 -13.53
C SER A 308 1.16 -8.99 -13.54
N SER A 309 1.99 -9.97 -13.87
CA SER A 309 1.58 -11.39 -13.84
C SER A 309 1.11 -11.79 -12.44
N LYS A 310 1.79 -11.30 -11.41
CA LYS A 310 1.43 -11.51 -10.00
C LYS A 310 0.04 -10.95 -9.66
N SER A 311 -0.27 -9.75 -10.15
CA SER A 311 -1.58 -9.13 -9.97
C SER A 311 -2.67 -9.89 -10.71
N ARG A 312 -2.43 -10.30 -11.97
CA ARG A 312 -3.39 -11.11 -12.74
C ARG A 312 -3.72 -12.43 -12.06
N THR A 313 -2.68 -13.15 -11.62
CA THR A 313 -2.87 -14.41 -10.88
C THR A 313 -3.69 -14.19 -9.61
N ALA A 314 -3.37 -13.12 -8.84
CA ALA A 314 -4.11 -12.79 -7.63
C ALA A 314 -5.61 -12.50 -7.88
N MET A 315 -5.92 -11.80 -8.97
CA MET A 315 -7.32 -11.55 -9.37
C MET A 315 -8.04 -12.85 -9.73
N LEU A 316 -7.40 -13.72 -10.52
CA LEU A 316 -7.97 -15.01 -10.93
C LEU A 316 -8.18 -15.96 -9.75
N GLU A 317 -7.26 -15.97 -8.78
CA GLU A 317 -7.41 -16.73 -7.53
C GLU A 317 -8.60 -16.24 -6.70
N LYS A 318 -8.81 -14.91 -6.59
CA LYS A 318 -10.01 -14.37 -5.91
C LYS A 318 -11.30 -14.85 -6.57
N PHE A 319 -11.39 -14.82 -7.90
CA PHE A 319 -12.56 -15.34 -8.62
C PHE A 319 -12.71 -16.87 -8.47
N LYS A 320 -11.59 -17.61 -8.42
CA LYS A 320 -11.61 -19.06 -8.19
C LYS A 320 -12.15 -19.38 -6.81
N ALA A 321 -11.69 -18.69 -5.77
CA ALA A 321 -12.12 -18.89 -4.40
C ALA A 321 -13.61 -18.59 -4.15
N MET A 322 -14.24 -17.80 -5.01
CA MET A 322 -15.67 -17.51 -4.90
C MET A 322 -16.57 -18.67 -5.35
N GLU A 323 -16.03 -19.70 -6.00
CA GLU A 323 -16.74 -20.87 -6.49
C GLU A 323 -18.08 -20.56 -7.17
N ILE A 324 -18.09 -19.56 -8.05
CA ILE A 324 -19.29 -18.99 -8.70
C ILE A 324 -20.18 -20.11 -9.31
N HIS A 325 -19.54 -21.11 -9.92
CA HIS A 325 -20.24 -22.22 -10.57
C HIS A 325 -21.03 -23.10 -9.61
N LYS A 326 -20.72 -23.11 -8.31
CA LYS A 326 -21.44 -23.88 -7.29
C LYS A 326 -22.59 -23.08 -6.63
N ARG A 327 -22.75 -21.81 -6.97
CA ARG A 327 -23.76 -20.94 -6.34
C ARG A 327 -25.09 -21.04 -7.08
N ARG A 328 -26.08 -21.60 -6.42
CA ARG A 328 -27.48 -21.65 -6.90
C ARG A 328 -28.19 -20.33 -6.58
N LYS A 329 -27.88 -19.28 -7.33
CA LYS A 329 -28.43 -17.94 -7.13
C LYS A 329 -28.73 -17.29 -8.49
N PRO A 330 -29.74 -16.39 -8.58
CA PRO A 330 -30.00 -15.61 -9.79
C PRO A 330 -28.75 -14.85 -10.27
N LEU A 331 -28.66 -14.60 -11.58
CA LEU A 331 -27.50 -13.95 -12.20
C LEU A 331 -27.27 -12.54 -11.63
N GLU A 332 -28.36 -11.86 -11.27
CA GLU A 332 -28.37 -10.53 -10.67
C GLU A 332 -27.71 -10.53 -9.28
N GLU A 333 -27.93 -11.56 -8.47
CA GLU A 333 -27.27 -11.71 -7.17
C GLU A 333 -25.78 -12.00 -7.32
N ILE A 334 -25.41 -12.81 -8.32
CA ILE A 334 -23.99 -13.04 -8.65
C ILE A 334 -23.34 -11.73 -9.09
N ALA A 335 -24.03 -10.93 -9.89
CA ALA A 335 -23.54 -9.62 -10.30
C ALA A 335 -23.37 -8.66 -9.10
N LYS A 336 -24.34 -8.60 -8.19
CA LYS A 336 -24.22 -7.81 -6.93
C LYS A 336 -23.02 -8.22 -6.10
N LEU A 337 -22.72 -9.51 -6.02
CA LEU A 337 -21.57 -10.03 -5.30
C LEU A 337 -20.23 -9.69 -5.96
N LEU A 338 -20.16 -9.75 -7.30
CA LEU A 338 -18.92 -9.59 -8.06
C LEU A 338 -18.59 -8.13 -8.38
N ASN A 339 -19.59 -7.31 -8.66
CA ASN A 339 -19.39 -5.95 -9.16
C ASN A 339 -18.54 -5.05 -8.26
N PRO A 340 -18.66 -5.08 -6.90
CA PRO A 340 -17.77 -4.28 -6.06
C PRO A 340 -16.29 -4.61 -6.29
N MET A 341 -15.96 -5.89 -6.41
CA MET A 341 -14.58 -6.33 -6.66
C MET A 341 -14.12 -6.02 -8.08
N ILE A 342 -14.98 -6.24 -9.09
CA ILE A 342 -14.69 -5.90 -10.49
C ILE A 342 -14.43 -4.40 -10.63
N ARG A 343 -15.27 -3.54 -10.05
CA ARG A 343 -15.07 -2.07 -10.06
C ARG A 343 -13.77 -1.66 -9.39
N GLY A 344 -13.43 -2.27 -8.25
CA GLY A 344 -12.16 -2.00 -7.59
C GLY A 344 -10.94 -2.34 -8.46
N MET A 345 -10.98 -3.51 -9.12
CA MET A 345 -9.92 -3.93 -10.06
C MET A 345 -9.88 -3.03 -11.30
N ASP A 346 -11.04 -2.71 -11.88
CA ASP A 346 -11.16 -1.85 -13.05
C ASP A 346 -10.62 -0.44 -12.76
N ASN A 347 -11.06 0.19 -11.67
CA ASN A 347 -10.61 1.52 -11.25
C ASN A 347 -9.10 1.58 -11.01
N TYR A 348 -8.48 0.49 -10.54
CA TYR A 348 -7.04 0.45 -10.30
C TYR A 348 -6.24 0.20 -11.58
N TYR A 349 -6.62 -0.77 -12.39
CA TYR A 349 -5.78 -1.22 -13.51
C TYR A 349 -6.08 -0.57 -14.87
N GLN A 350 -7.30 -0.06 -15.08
CA GLN A 350 -7.68 0.56 -16.38
C GLN A 350 -7.02 1.92 -16.60
N LYS A 351 -6.76 2.70 -15.55
CA LYS A 351 -6.19 4.05 -15.69
C LYS A 351 -4.85 4.11 -16.43
N LEU A 352 -4.09 3.00 -16.46
CA LEU A 352 -2.77 2.92 -17.06
C LEU A 352 -2.72 2.01 -18.31
N ARG A 353 -3.68 2.16 -19.23
CA ARG A 353 -3.77 1.38 -20.49
C ARG A 353 -3.78 -0.14 -20.27
N GLY A 354 -4.56 -0.61 -19.33
CA GLY A 354 -4.62 -2.02 -18.92
C GLY A 354 -5.28 -2.96 -19.92
N GLU A 355 -4.90 -2.98 -21.21
CA GLU A 355 -5.44 -3.95 -22.18
C GLU A 355 -5.35 -5.40 -21.69
N GLN A 356 -4.36 -5.72 -20.89
CA GLN A 356 -4.17 -7.06 -20.35
C GLN A 356 -5.18 -7.45 -19.27
N ILE A 357 -5.94 -6.51 -18.69
CA ILE A 357 -7.02 -6.85 -17.78
C ILE A 357 -8.16 -7.56 -18.51
N ARG A 358 -8.29 -7.36 -19.83
CA ARG A 358 -9.27 -8.07 -20.69
C ARG A 358 -9.11 -9.59 -20.56
N TYR A 359 -7.89 -10.09 -20.43
CA TYR A 359 -7.67 -11.52 -20.16
C TYR A 359 -8.36 -11.97 -18.87
N VAL A 360 -8.28 -11.19 -17.81
CA VAL A 360 -8.95 -11.49 -16.54
C VAL A 360 -10.46 -11.49 -16.69
N TRP A 361 -11.01 -10.56 -17.47
CA TRP A 361 -12.44 -10.47 -17.76
C TRP A 361 -12.93 -11.65 -18.61
N ASN A 362 -12.15 -12.07 -19.61
CA ASN A 362 -12.43 -13.28 -20.38
C ASN A 362 -12.48 -14.53 -19.49
N GLN A 363 -11.54 -14.65 -18.55
CA GLN A 363 -11.53 -15.74 -17.59
C GLN A 363 -12.73 -15.69 -16.62
N LEU A 364 -13.21 -14.50 -16.28
CA LEU A 364 -14.43 -14.33 -15.50
C LEU A 364 -15.65 -14.76 -16.30
N ASN A 365 -15.78 -14.35 -17.58
CA ASN A 365 -16.84 -14.81 -18.47
C ASN A 365 -16.84 -16.34 -18.63
N ALA A 366 -15.66 -16.98 -18.72
CA ALA A 366 -15.56 -18.44 -18.75
C ALA A 366 -16.10 -19.10 -17.45
N ARG A 367 -15.94 -18.44 -16.29
CA ARG A 367 -16.54 -18.92 -15.01
C ARG A 367 -18.05 -18.73 -14.99
N LEU A 368 -18.56 -17.61 -15.53
CA LEU A 368 -20.00 -17.40 -15.67
C LEU A 368 -20.62 -18.46 -16.63
N LEU A 369 -19.93 -18.82 -17.71
CA LEU A 369 -20.37 -19.92 -18.59
C LEU A 369 -20.41 -21.26 -17.87
N LYS A 370 -19.47 -21.56 -16.98
CA LYS A 370 -19.52 -22.74 -16.12
C LYS A 370 -20.73 -22.72 -15.20
N TRP A 371 -21.05 -21.56 -14.62
CA TRP A 371 -22.23 -21.38 -13.81
C TRP A 371 -23.52 -21.62 -14.62
N VAL A 372 -23.64 -21.06 -15.84
CA VAL A 372 -24.79 -21.30 -16.73
C VAL A 372 -24.99 -22.80 -17.00
N LYS A 373 -23.91 -23.54 -17.26
CA LYS A 373 -23.98 -24.98 -17.47
C LYS A 373 -24.56 -25.70 -16.25
N TRP A 374 -24.14 -25.33 -15.05
CA TRP A 374 -24.61 -25.92 -13.80
C TRP A 374 -26.05 -25.54 -13.47
N GLU A 375 -26.34 -24.26 -13.51
CA GLU A 375 -27.61 -23.72 -13.04
C GLU A 375 -28.76 -23.93 -14.02
N LYS A 376 -28.47 -23.87 -15.34
CA LYS A 376 -29.48 -23.98 -16.40
C LYS A 376 -29.45 -25.30 -17.17
N GLY A 377 -28.53 -26.22 -16.84
CA GLY A 377 -28.38 -27.46 -17.58
C GLY A 377 -28.01 -27.29 -19.08
N LEU A 378 -27.50 -26.11 -19.47
CA LEU A 378 -27.18 -25.80 -20.86
C LEU A 378 -25.72 -26.15 -21.16
N TYR A 379 -25.47 -26.79 -22.32
CA TYR A 379 -24.12 -27.21 -22.73
C TYR A 379 -23.60 -26.44 -23.92
N LYS A 380 -22.27 -26.36 -24.03
CA LYS A 380 -21.53 -25.77 -25.18
C LYS A 380 -22.17 -24.47 -25.68
N MET A 381 -22.62 -24.44 -26.92
CA MET A 381 -23.17 -23.24 -27.57
C MET A 381 -24.48 -22.74 -26.94
N GLY A 382 -25.27 -23.61 -26.31
CA GLY A 382 -26.47 -23.21 -25.58
C GLY A 382 -26.18 -22.27 -24.44
N ALA A 383 -25.15 -22.59 -23.62
CA ALA A 383 -24.71 -21.73 -22.51
C ALA A 383 -24.19 -20.36 -23.03
N VAL A 384 -23.42 -20.36 -24.10
CA VAL A 384 -22.92 -19.12 -24.73
C VAL A 384 -24.06 -18.25 -25.24
N ARG A 385 -25.01 -18.85 -25.97
CA ARG A 385 -26.20 -18.12 -26.51
C ARG A 385 -27.03 -17.53 -25.36
N TRP A 386 -27.25 -18.29 -24.30
CA TRP A 386 -27.97 -17.82 -23.12
C TRP A 386 -27.26 -16.64 -22.45
N LEU A 387 -25.96 -16.73 -22.17
CA LEU A 387 -25.23 -15.65 -21.53
C LEU A 387 -25.18 -14.38 -22.41
N LYS A 388 -25.03 -14.53 -23.72
CA LYS A 388 -25.14 -13.44 -24.69
C LYS A 388 -26.54 -12.82 -24.73
N SER A 389 -27.61 -13.60 -24.59
CA SER A 389 -28.97 -13.05 -24.50
C SER A 389 -29.17 -12.21 -23.23
N GLN A 390 -28.59 -12.65 -22.09
CA GLN A 390 -28.61 -11.84 -20.88
C GLN A 390 -27.83 -10.53 -21.04
N TYR A 391 -26.66 -10.57 -21.69
CA TYR A 391 -25.91 -9.35 -22.03
C TYR A 391 -26.73 -8.38 -22.91
N LYS A 392 -27.42 -8.89 -23.91
CA LYS A 392 -28.28 -8.05 -24.77
C LYS A 392 -29.44 -7.40 -24.00
N ARG A 393 -30.03 -8.12 -23.03
CA ARG A 393 -31.12 -7.60 -22.19
C ARG A 393 -30.62 -6.59 -21.15
N GLN A 394 -29.45 -6.85 -20.56
CA GLN A 394 -28.89 -6.07 -19.44
C GLN A 394 -27.37 -5.86 -19.63
N PRO A 395 -26.94 -5.00 -20.56
CA PRO A 395 -25.51 -4.85 -20.90
C PRO A 395 -24.65 -4.38 -19.71
N ASN A 396 -25.27 -3.71 -18.75
CA ASN A 396 -24.60 -3.16 -17.57
C ASN A 396 -24.71 -4.08 -16.32
N LEU A 397 -25.25 -5.29 -16.43
CA LEU A 397 -25.41 -6.19 -15.30
C LEU A 397 -24.07 -6.51 -14.62
N PHE A 398 -23.05 -6.85 -15.39
CA PHE A 398 -21.69 -6.98 -14.90
C PHE A 398 -20.84 -5.82 -15.37
N HIS A 399 -20.11 -5.20 -14.47
CA HIS A 399 -19.30 -4.02 -14.77
C HIS A 399 -18.23 -4.29 -15.85
N HIS A 400 -17.61 -5.48 -15.88
CA HIS A 400 -16.60 -5.85 -16.88
C HIS A 400 -17.13 -6.08 -18.29
N TRP A 401 -18.45 -6.24 -18.48
CA TRP A 401 -19.06 -6.37 -19.81
C TRP A 401 -18.91 -5.12 -20.67
N ARG A 402 -18.58 -3.98 -20.08
CA ARG A 402 -18.19 -2.76 -20.81
C ARG A 402 -16.94 -2.97 -21.68
N TRP A 403 -16.07 -3.89 -21.29
CA TRP A 403 -14.78 -4.13 -21.92
C TRP A 403 -14.71 -5.43 -22.69
N VAL A 404 -15.41 -6.44 -22.22
CA VAL A 404 -15.39 -7.79 -22.79
C VAL A 404 -16.77 -8.39 -22.70
N GLN A 405 -17.36 -8.60 -23.88
CA GLN A 405 -18.66 -9.28 -24.01
C GLN A 405 -18.52 -10.79 -23.71
N PRO A 406 -19.55 -11.42 -23.16
CA PRO A 406 -19.54 -12.86 -22.89
C PRO A 406 -19.63 -13.72 -24.15
#